data_1f2970fc6d9d27d86cf28d0189305b6c
#
_entry.id   1f2970fc6d9d27d86cf28d0189305b6c
#
_cell.length_a   1.000
_cell.length_b   1.000
_cell.length_c   1.000
_cell.angle_alpha   90.00
_cell.angle_beta   90.00
_cell.angle_gamma   90.00
#
_symmetry.space_group_name_H-M   'P 1'
#
loop_
_entity.id
_entity.type
_entity.pdbx_description
1 polymer ?
#
loop_
_entity_poly.entity_id
_entity_poly.type
_entity_poly.pdbx_seq_one_letter_code
_entity_poly.pdbx_strand_id
1 'polypeptide(L)'
;TKHKIISEIAEKTGLLVQTGGGIRNMETLERVLASGVKRAILGTGAVKDKSFTCRAIEKYNDAIVIGIDAREGMVAVDGWTKSSNNYAVDFAVEMEKIGARTIIYTDISRDGMLKGTELSVLEEMVAKTGMDIIASGGVADFTHVLEAKKSGAAGIIIGKAIYEGKVDLKKCLQNV
;
A
#
# COMPACT_ATOMS: atom_id res chain seq x y z
N THR A 1 5.61 17.41 -14.90
CA THR A 1 4.62 17.10 -13.84
C THR A 1 4.80 15.66 -13.38
N LYS A 2 4.41 15.33 -12.11
CA LYS A 2 4.51 13.99 -11.52
C LYS A 2 3.91 12.90 -12.43
N HIS A 3 2.74 13.15 -13.00
CA HIS A 3 2.05 12.18 -13.88
C HIS A 3 2.85 11.86 -15.16
N LYS A 4 3.53 12.85 -15.75
CA LYS A 4 4.37 12.62 -16.94
C LYS A 4 5.52 11.65 -16.65
N ILE A 5 6.19 11.82 -15.51
CA ILE A 5 7.30 10.94 -15.10
C ILE A 5 6.79 9.51 -14.86
N ILE A 6 5.63 9.38 -14.21
CA ILE A 6 5.01 8.08 -13.94
C ILE A 6 4.65 7.37 -15.25
N SER A 7 4.05 8.10 -16.21
CA SER A 7 3.72 7.59 -17.54
C SER A 7 4.97 7.10 -18.27
N GLU A 8 6.03 7.91 -18.28
CA GLU A 8 7.30 7.54 -18.92
C GLU A 8 7.93 6.27 -18.28
N ILE A 9 7.83 6.11 -16.96
CA ILE A 9 8.31 4.89 -16.27
C ILE A 9 7.51 3.68 -16.73
N ALA A 10 6.17 3.76 -16.70
CA ALA A 10 5.31 2.66 -17.09
C ALA A 10 5.56 2.24 -18.55
N GLU A 11 5.67 3.20 -19.47
CA GLU A 11 5.87 2.94 -20.90
C GLU A 11 7.27 2.39 -21.23
N LYS A 12 8.32 2.97 -20.60
CA LYS A 12 9.71 2.66 -20.98
C LYS A 12 10.27 1.42 -20.29
N THR A 13 9.73 1.04 -19.12
CA THR A 13 10.28 -0.07 -18.33
C THR A 13 9.49 -1.37 -18.43
N GLY A 14 8.23 -1.31 -18.86
CA GLY A 14 7.31 -2.45 -18.83
C GLY A 14 6.93 -2.90 -17.40
N LEU A 15 7.31 -2.15 -16.36
CA LEU A 15 6.98 -2.45 -14.99
C LEU A 15 5.50 -2.17 -14.71
N LEU A 16 4.91 -2.98 -13.84
CA LEU A 16 3.55 -2.76 -13.31
C LEU A 16 3.60 -1.64 -12.26
N VAL A 17 3.37 -0.40 -12.71
CA VAL A 17 3.48 0.77 -11.84
C VAL A 17 2.21 0.94 -11.02
N GLN A 18 2.35 1.23 -9.74
CA GLN A 18 1.27 1.71 -8.88
C GLN A 18 1.63 3.06 -8.27
N THR A 19 0.63 3.90 -8.07
CA THR A 19 0.85 5.24 -7.50
C THR A 19 -0.34 5.70 -6.67
N GLY A 20 -0.06 6.57 -5.72
CA GLY A 20 -1.06 7.19 -4.86
C GLY A 20 -0.69 8.63 -4.51
N GLY A 21 -1.51 9.20 -3.65
CA GLY A 21 -1.37 10.56 -3.14
C GLY A 21 -2.30 11.56 -3.81
N GLY A 22 -3.17 12.17 -3.00
CA GLY A 22 -4.11 13.21 -3.44
C GLY A 22 -5.31 12.74 -4.24
N ILE A 23 -5.56 11.44 -4.39
CA ILE A 23 -6.72 10.88 -5.09
C ILE A 23 -7.93 10.95 -4.14
N ARG A 24 -8.85 11.88 -4.40
CA ARG A 24 -10.00 12.17 -3.52
C ARG A 24 -11.35 12.18 -4.25
N ASN A 25 -11.36 11.98 -5.56
CA ASN A 25 -12.57 11.94 -6.39
C ASN A 25 -12.32 11.14 -7.68
N MET A 26 -13.42 10.80 -8.38
CA MET A 26 -13.36 9.98 -9.60
C MET A 26 -12.55 10.65 -10.72
N GLU A 27 -12.67 11.95 -10.91
CA GLU A 27 -11.92 12.68 -11.95
C GLU A 27 -10.40 12.55 -11.76
N THR A 28 -9.91 12.71 -10.52
CA THR A 28 -8.49 12.55 -10.21
C THR A 28 -8.05 11.09 -10.38
N LEU A 29 -8.89 10.13 -9.96
CA LEU A 29 -8.64 8.70 -10.13
C LEU A 29 -8.49 8.34 -11.62
N GLU A 30 -9.41 8.79 -12.44
CA GLU A 30 -9.41 8.54 -13.89
C GLU A 30 -8.17 9.10 -14.57
N ARG A 31 -7.77 10.31 -14.22
CA ARG A 31 -6.51 10.91 -14.72
C ARG A 31 -5.27 10.08 -14.30
N VAL A 32 -5.26 9.56 -13.08
CA VAL A 32 -4.16 8.71 -12.61
C VAL A 32 -4.12 7.40 -13.39
N LEU A 33 -5.23 6.71 -13.53
CA LEU A 33 -5.30 5.45 -14.29
C LEU A 33 -4.97 5.67 -15.77
N ALA A 34 -5.43 6.78 -16.37
CA ALA A 34 -5.11 7.15 -17.75
C ALA A 34 -3.63 7.44 -18.00
N SER A 35 -2.82 7.63 -16.95
CA SER A 35 -1.35 7.78 -17.08
C SER A 35 -0.60 6.46 -17.30
N GLY A 36 -1.30 5.33 -17.49
CA GLY A 36 -0.70 4.03 -17.77
C GLY A 36 -0.29 3.24 -16.53
N VAL A 37 -0.65 3.69 -15.32
CA VAL A 37 -0.40 2.92 -14.10
C VAL A 37 -1.34 1.72 -14.02
N LYS A 38 -0.84 0.63 -13.49
CA LYS A 38 -1.63 -0.58 -13.29
C LYS A 38 -2.61 -0.46 -12.12
N ARG A 39 -2.20 0.22 -11.04
CA ARG A 39 -3.02 0.37 -9.82
C ARG A 39 -2.93 1.79 -9.25
N ALA A 40 -4.07 2.29 -8.76
CA ALA A 40 -4.19 3.54 -8.03
C ALA A 40 -4.39 3.27 -6.52
N ILE A 41 -3.60 3.92 -5.66
CA ILE A 41 -3.64 3.72 -4.21
C ILE A 41 -4.49 4.83 -3.59
N LEU A 42 -5.58 4.44 -2.92
CA LEU A 42 -6.47 5.32 -2.17
C LEU A 42 -6.12 5.25 -0.68
N GLY A 43 -5.55 6.30 -0.12
CA GLY A 43 -5.25 6.41 1.32
C GLY A 43 -6.32 7.24 2.05
N THR A 44 -6.01 8.47 2.44
CA THR A 44 -6.93 9.39 3.13
C THR A 44 -8.32 9.51 2.45
N GLY A 45 -8.39 9.40 1.12
CA GLY A 45 -9.65 9.42 0.37
C GLY A 45 -10.55 8.24 0.76
N ALA A 46 -9.99 7.05 0.96
CA ALA A 46 -10.74 5.86 1.36
C ALA A 46 -11.32 5.99 2.78
N VAL A 47 -10.59 6.63 3.69
CA VAL A 47 -11.06 6.86 5.06
C VAL A 47 -12.16 7.91 5.12
N LYS A 48 -12.05 9.00 4.32
CA LYS A 48 -12.93 10.16 4.41
C LYS A 48 -14.20 10.06 3.58
N ASP A 49 -14.17 9.32 2.46
CA ASP A 49 -15.30 9.20 1.54
C ASP A 49 -15.47 7.75 1.08
N LYS A 50 -16.25 7.00 1.86
CA LYS A 50 -16.59 5.61 1.55
C LYS A 50 -17.41 5.50 0.26
N SER A 51 -18.28 6.46 -0.01
CA SER A 51 -19.10 6.48 -1.24
C SER A 51 -18.23 6.59 -2.48
N PHE A 52 -17.23 7.47 -2.46
CA PHE A 52 -16.22 7.53 -3.52
C PHE A 52 -15.47 6.21 -3.65
N THR A 53 -15.05 5.62 -2.53
CA THR A 53 -14.27 4.36 -2.51
C THR A 53 -15.07 3.20 -3.08
N CYS A 54 -16.36 3.06 -2.70
CA CYS A 54 -17.24 2.05 -3.28
C CYS A 54 -17.32 2.20 -4.81
N ARG A 55 -17.64 3.40 -5.31
CA ARG A 55 -17.73 3.65 -6.77
C ARG A 55 -16.41 3.37 -7.50
N ALA A 56 -15.27 3.70 -6.87
CA ALA A 56 -13.95 3.43 -7.43
C ALA A 56 -13.70 1.92 -7.57
N ILE A 57 -14.00 1.15 -6.52
CA ILE A 57 -13.85 -0.31 -6.51
C ILE A 57 -14.80 -0.96 -7.51
N GLU A 58 -16.09 -0.58 -7.51
CA GLU A 58 -17.08 -1.10 -8.47
C GLU A 58 -16.66 -0.89 -9.92
N LYS A 59 -16.09 0.27 -10.24
CA LYS A 59 -15.72 0.62 -11.62
C LYS A 59 -14.39 0.04 -12.06
N TYR A 60 -13.40 -0.02 -11.17
CA TYR A 60 -12.01 -0.31 -11.52
C TYR A 60 -11.42 -1.55 -10.84
N ASN A 61 -12.15 -2.16 -9.90
CA ASN A 61 -11.84 -3.44 -9.27
C ASN A 61 -10.36 -3.56 -8.85
N ASP A 62 -9.61 -4.51 -9.43
CA ASP A 62 -8.20 -4.80 -9.08
C ASP A 62 -7.22 -3.65 -9.35
N ALA A 63 -7.65 -2.63 -10.10
CA ALA A 63 -6.87 -1.41 -10.28
C ALA A 63 -6.91 -0.48 -9.07
N ILE A 64 -7.75 -0.77 -8.06
CA ILE A 64 -7.82 0.00 -6.82
C ILE A 64 -7.12 -0.76 -5.70
N VAL A 65 -6.21 -0.07 -5.03
CA VAL A 65 -5.52 -0.54 -3.82
C VAL A 65 -5.84 0.40 -2.68
N ILE A 66 -6.15 -0.14 -1.52
CA ILE A 66 -6.37 0.67 -0.32
C ILE A 66 -5.03 0.84 0.43
N GLY A 67 -4.59 2.07 0.61
CA GLY A 67 -3.42 2.40 1.43
C GLY A 67 -3.86 2.67 2.87
N ILE A 68 -3.36 1.88 3.80
CA ILE A 68 -3.56 2.04 5.24
C ILE A 68 -2.22 2.42 5.86
N ASP A 69 -2.06 3.70 6.13
CA ASP A 69 -0.93 4.20 6.90
C ASP A 69 -1.35 4.20 8.37
N ALA A 70 -0.59 3.55 9.25
CA ALA A 70 -0.96 3.44 10.66
C ALA A 70 0.21 3.75 11.59
N ARG A 71 -0.11 4.26 12.77
CA ARG A 71 0.82 4.43 13.89
C ARG A 71 0.23 3.71 15.09
N GLU A 72 0.98 2.78 15.67
CA GLU A 72 0.51 1.97 16.80
C GLU A 72 -0.86 1.31 16.51
N GLY A 73 -1.02 0.80 15.29
CA GLY A 73 -2.26 0.17 14.83
C GLY A 73 -3.41 1.12 14.47
N MET A 74 -3.31 2.42 14.76
CA MET A 74 -4.36 3.40 14.46
C MET A 74 -4.13 4.06 13.10
N VAL A 75 -5.18 4.11 12.26
CA VAL A 75 -5.09 4.67 10.90
C VAL A 75 -4.76 6.16 10.94
N ALA A 76 -3.73 6.54 10.21
CA ALA A 76 -3.31 7.92 10.02
C ALA A 76 -3.90 8.50 8.71
N VAL A 77 -4.22 9.78 8.73
CA VAL A 77 -4.79 10.51 7.59
C VAL A 77 -4.07 11.85 7.37
N ASP A 78 -4.40 12.53 6.27
CA ASP A 78 -3.88 13.86 5.93
C ASP A 78 -2.35 13.92 5.89
N GLY A 79 -1.72 12.91 5.25
CA GLY A 79 -0.26 12.85 5.14
C GLY A 79 0.41 12.61 6.50
N TRP A 80 -0.19 11.75 7.33
CA TRP A 80 0.31 11.31 8.64
C TRP A 80 0.23 12.36 9.75
N THR A 81 -0.44 13.49 9.50
CA THR A 81 -0.54 14.60 10.46
C THR A 81 -1.64 14.39 11.50
N LYS A 82 -2.60 13.51 11.21
CA LYS A 82 -3.73 13.20 12.09
C LYS A 82 -3.93 11.70 12.20
N SER A 83 -4.27 11.23 13.40
CA SER A 83 -4.78 9.88 13.61
C SER A 83 -6.31 9.89 13.47
N SER A 84 -6.86 8.83 12.88
CA SER A 84 -8.30 8.56 12.96
C SER A 84 -8.59 7.70 14.21
N ASN A 85 -9.88 7.53 14.54
CA ASN A 85 -10.30 6.60 15.59
C ASN A 85 -10.45 5.15 15.08
N ASN A 86 -9.98 4.85 13.88
CA ASN A 86 -10.12 3.54 13.27
C ASN A 86 -8.88 2.70 13.55
N TYR A 87 -9.07 1.50 14.12
CA TYR A 87 -8.02 0.48 14.14
C TYR A 87 -7.79 -0.06 12.73
N ALA A 88 -6.53 -0.24 12.33
CA ALA A 88 -6.17 -0.55 10.94
C ALA A 88 -6.79 -1.86 10.43
N VAL A 89 -6.86 -2.88 11.30
CA VAL A 89 -7.46 -4.17 10.96
C VAL A 89 -8.97 -4.07 10.78
N ASP A 90 -9.66 -3.34 11.65
CA ASP A 90 -11.11 -3.15 11.53
C ASP A 90 -11.46 -2.38 10.25
N PHE A 91 -10.65 -1.39 9.92
CA PHE A 91 -10.78 -0.65 8.66
C PHE A 91 -10.49 -1.55 7.44
N ALA A 92 -9.52 -2.46 7.52
CA ALA A 92 -9.27 -3.44 6.46
C ALA A 92 -10.47 -4.35 6.22
N VAL A 93 -11.06 -4.91 7.28
CA VAL A 93 -12.28 -5.73 7.21
C VAL A 93 -13.45 -4.94 6.61
N GLU A 94 -13.56 -3.65 6.91
CA GLU A 94 -14.58 -2.79 6.30
C GLU A 94 -14.33 -2.60 4.79
N MET A 95 -13.08 -2.41 4.37
CA MET A 95 -12.74 -2.27 2.96
C MET A 95 -12.98 -3.57 2.17
N GLU A 96 -12.71 -4.71 2.77
CA GLU A 96 -13.05 -6.00 2.16
C GLU A 96 -14.55 -6.13 1.89
N LYS A 97 -15.41 -5.75 2.84
CA LYS A 97 -16.88 -5.81 2.69
C LYS A 97 -17.41 -4.96 1.53
N ILE A 98 -16.71 -3.90 1.14
CA ILE A 98 -17.06 -3.08 -0.02
C ILE A 98 -16.34 -3.51 -1.30
N GLY A 99 -15.64 -4.65 -1.27
CA GLY A 99 -15.05 -5.30 -2.45
C GLY A 99 -13.58 -4.98 -2.71
N ALA A 100 -12.87 -4.33 -1.80
CA ALA A 100 -11.41 -4.19 -1.92
C ALA A 100 -10.75 -5.57 -1.93
N ARG A 101 -9.65 -5.70 -2.71
CA ARG A 101 -8.90 -6.96 -2.84
C ARG A 101 -7.45 -6.85 -2.43
N THR A 102 -6.91 -5.65 -2.41
CA THR A 102 -5.51 -5.42 -2.07
C THR A 102 -5.38 -4.25 -1.11
N ILE A 103 -4.61 -4.45 -0.06
CA ILE A 103 -4.20 -3.41 0.89
C ILE A 103 -2.68 -3.24 0.85
N ILE A 104 -2.21 -2.01 0.94
CA ILE A 104 -0.84 -1.68 1.35
C ILE A 104 -0.93 -1.17 2.79
N TYR A 105 -0.38 -1.95 3.72
CA TYR A 105 -0.27 -1.57 5.12
C TYR A 105 1.11 -0.97 5.41
N THR A 106 1.16 0.30 5.82
CA THR A 106 2.39 1.00 6.19
C THR A 106 2.41 1.34 7.67
N ASP A 107 3.37 0.77 8.41
CA ASP A 107 3.69 1.30 9.75
C ASP A 107 4.56 2.55 9.60
N ILE A 108 3.93 3.72 9.79
CA ILE A 108 4.61 5.01 9.64
C ILE A 108 5.58 5.34 10.76
N SER A 109 5.54 4.62 11.89
CA SER A 109 6.53 4.77 12.96
C SER A 109 7.87 4.15 12.60
N ARG A 110 7.87 3.21 11.66
CA ARG A 110 9.04 2.48 11.18
C ARG A 110 9.48 2.89 9.78
N ASP A 111 8.63 3.61 9.02
CA ASP A 111 8.95 4.00 7.65
C ASP A 111 10.24 4.83 7.58
N GLY A 112 11.16 4.42 6.71
CA GLY A 112 12.49 5.00 6.58
C GLY A 112 13.46 4.76 7.74
N MET A 113 13.04 4.07 8.82
CA MET A 113 13.85 3.85 10.02
C MET A 113 14.75 2.61 9.96
N LEU A 114 14.54 1.71 9.01
CA LEU A 114 15.28 0.46 8.85
C LEU A 114 15.25 -0.42 10.14
N LYS A 115 14.09 -0.55 10.77
CA LYS A 115 13.89 -1.29 12.04
C LYS A 115 13.03 -2.55 11.89
N GLY A 116 12.73 -2.96 10.66
CA GLY A 116 11.78 -4.03 10.36
C GLY A 116 10.33 -3.53 10.30
N THR A 117 9.47 -4.35 9.71
CA THR A 117 8.02 -4.10 9.62
C THR A 117 7.34 -4.52 10.93
N GLU A 118 6.25 -3.86 11.31
CA GLU A 118 5.42 -4.32 12.43
C GLU A 118 4.59 -5.52 11.98
N LEU A 119 4.94 -6.70 12.49
CA LEU A 119 4.34 -7.96 12.02
C LEU A 119 3.01 -8.28 12.70
N SER A 120 2.79 -7.86 13.95
CA SER A 120 1.61 -8.28 14.71
C SER A 120 0.30 -7.77 14.07
N VAL A 121 0.25 -6.50 13.69
CA VAL A 121 -0.91 -5.92 13.01
C VAL A 121 -1.05 -6.49 11.59
N LEU A 122 0.08 -6.73 10.91
CA LEU A 122 0.10 -7.35 9.57
C LEU A 122 -0.48 -8.78 9.61
N GLU A 123 -0.03 -9.62 10.55
CA GLU A 123 -0.52 -10.99 10.75
C GLU A 123 -1.99 -11.03 11.12
N GLU A 124 -2.43 -10.11 11.99
CA GLU A 124 -3.84 -9.97 12.34
C GLU A 124 -4.70 -9.58 11.12
N MET A 125 -4.21 -8.68 10.28
CA MET A 125 -4.89 -8.26 9.05
C MET A 125 -4.99 -9.41 8.05
N VAL A 126 -3.91 -10.16 7.84
CA VAL A 126 -3.88 -11.37 7.00
C VAL A 126 -4.85 -12.43 7.52
N ALA A 127 -4.90 -12.65 8.84
CA ALA A 127 -5.78 -13.66 9.45
C ALA A 127 -7.27 -13.28 9.38
N LYS A 128 -7.60 -11.98 9.40
CA LYS A 128 -8.99 -11.49 9.46
C LYS A 128 -9.60 -11.14 8.11
N THR A 129 -8.79 -11.11 7.05
CA THR A 129 -9.26 -10.78 5.69
C THR A 129 -8.80 -11.80 4.67
N GLY A 130 -9.53 -11.93 3.57
CA GLY A 130 -9.12 -12.73 2.40
C GLY A 130 -8.40 -11.90 1.33
N MET A 131 -7.91 -10.72 1.69
CA MET A 131 -7.27 -9.79 0.75
C MET A 131 -5.77 -10.01 0.64
N ASP A 132 -5.19 -9.55 -0.47
CA ASP A 132 -3.75 -9.43 -0.63
C ASP A 132 -3.22 -8.27 0.23
N ILE A 133 -2.50 -8.59 1.30
CA ILE A 133 -1.88 -7.59 2.17
C ILE A 133 -0.42 -7.39 1.78
N ILE A 134 -0.07 -6.17 1.40
CA ILE A 134 1.30 -5.78 1.05
C ILE A 134 1.90 -5.01 2.23
N ALA A 135 2.98 -5.54 2.79
CA ALA A 135 3.70 -4.91 3.90
C ALA A 135 4.50 -3.69 3.42
N SER A 136 4.53 -2.62 4.21
CA SER A 136 5.30 -1.41 3.93
C SER A 136 5.80 -0.75 5.22
N GLY A 137 6.95 -0.10 5.11
CA GLY A 137 7.60 0.59 6.23
C GLY A 137 8.66 -0.26 6.93
N GLY A 138 9.81 0.34 7.20
CA GLY A 138 10.85 -0.20 8.07
C GLY A 138 11.78 -1.26 7.49
N VAL A 139 11.57 -1.77 6.30
CA VAL A 139 12.42 -2.83 5.72
C VAL A 139 13.88 -2.40 5.69
N ALA A 140 14.76 -3.19 6.32
CA ALA A 140 16.18 -2.89 6.44
C ALA A 140 17.07 -3.86 5.66
N ASP A 141 16.71 -5.13 5.62
CA ASP A 141 17.51 -6.19 5.04
C ASP A 141 16.66 -7.35 4.52
N PHE A 142 17.31 -8.39 4.02
CA PHE A 142 16.63 -9.57 3.47
C PHE A 142 15.86 -10.37 4.52
N THR A 143 16.24 -10.33 5.78
CA THR A 143 15.55 -11.04 6.87
C THR A 143 14.13 -10.53 7.02
N HIS A 144 13.94 -9.20 6.97
CA HIS A 144 12.61 -8.58 7.03
C HIS A 144 11.72 -8.95 5.83
N VAL A 145 12.31 -9.21 4.65
CA VAL A 145 11.55 -9.73 3.50
C VAL A 145 11.03 -11.14 3.77
N LEU A 146 11.86 -12.00 4.36
CA LEU A 146 11.47 -13.36 4.74
C LEU A 146 10.43 -13.38 5.88
N GLU A 147 10.55 -12.48 6.84
CA GLU A 147 9.57 -12.32 7.93
C GLU A 147 8.20 -11.89 7.39
N ALA A 148 8.15 -10.90 6.50
CA ALA A 148 6.92 -10.51 5.84
C ALA A 148 6.29 -11.66 5.04
N LYS A 149 7.09 -12.45 4.32
CA LYS A 149 6.59 -13.66 3.64
C LYS A 149 6.00 -14.66 4.63
N LYS A 150 6.69 -14.93 5.76
CA LYS A 150 6.20 -15.86 6.79
C LYS A 150 4.93 -15.39 7.48
N SER A 151 4.71 -14.08 7.60
CA SER A 151 3.48 -13.50 8.16
C SER A 151 2.27 -13.64 7.23
N GLY A 152 2.45 -14.20 6.02
CA GLY A 152 1.39 -14.36 5.02
C GLY A 152 1.16 -13.14 4.14
N ALA A 153 2.03 -12.13 4.19
CA ALA A 153 1.92 -10.98 3.29
C ALA A 153 2.04 -11.42 1.82
N ALA A 154 1.16 -10.90 0.97
CA ALA A 154 1.17 -11.13 -0.47
C ALA A 154 2.31 -10.38 -1.19
N GLY A 155 2.92 -9.41 -0.53
CA GLY A 155 4.03 -8.63 -1.06
C GLY A 155 4.66 -7.70 -0.02
N ILE A 156 5.75 -7.05 -0.42
CA ILE A 156 6.46 -6.10 0.43
C ILE A 156 6.97 -4.91 -0.38
N ILE A 157 6.87 -3.71 0.17
CA ILE A 157 7.47 -2.51 -0.40
C ILE A 157 8.82 -2.26 0.25
N ILE A 158 9.87 -2.21 -0.58
CA ILE A 158 11.23 -1.92 -0.14
C ILE A 158 11.63 -0.56 -0.73
N GLY A 159 11.82 0.42 0.13
CA GLY A 159 12.19 1.78 -0.24
C GLY A 159 13.67 2.05 0.01
N LYS A 160 13.96 2.77 1.09
CA LYS A 160 15.28 3.27 1.46
C LYS A 160 16.39 2.20 1.42
N ALA A 161 16.11 0.97 1.86
CA ALA A 161 17.09 -0.11 1.92
C ALA A 161 17.68 -0.49 0.54
N ILE A 162 16.91 -0.36 -0.55
CA ILE A 162 17.43 -0.56 -1.91
C ILE A 162 18.42 0.55 -2.27
N TYR A 163 18.06 1.80 -2.03
CA TYR A 163 18.91 2.95 -2.36
C TYR A 163 20.20 3.01 -1.54
N GLU A 164 20.16 2.46 -0.32
CA GLU A 164 21.35 2.32 0.54
C GLU A 164 22.16 1.03 0.28
N GLY A 165 21.76 0.21 -0.70
CA GLY A 165 22.44 -1.05 -1.02
C GLY A 165 22.34 -2.14 0.05
N LYS A 166 21.42 -2.01 1.00
CA LYS A 166 21.21 -2.98 2.09
C LYS A 166 20.38 -4.19 1.67
N VAL A 167 19.57 -4.02 0.62
CA VAL A 167 18.74 -5.08 0.05
C VAL A 167 19.07 -5.23 -1.43
N ASP A 168 19.47 -6.43 -1.82
CA ASP A 168 19.62 -6.86 -3.20
C ASP A 168 18.26 -7.38 -3.71
N LEU A 169 17.60 -6.60 -4.56
CA LEU A 169 16.29 -6.95 -5.11
C LEU A 169 16.34 -8.26 -5.91
N LYS A 170 17.42 -8.52 -6.66
CA LYS A 170 17.57 -9.76 -7.43
C LYS A 170 17.61 -10.98 -6.52
N LYS A 171 18.35 -10.89 -5.43
CA LYS A 171 18.39 -11.94 -4.38
C LYS A 171 17.02 -12.13 -3.75
N CYS A 172 16.28 -11.07 -3.48
CA CYS A 172 14.92 -11.18 -2.96
C CYS A 172 14.03 -11.96 -3.92
N LEU A 173 13.97 -11.56 -5.20
CA LEU A 173 13.12 -12.20 -6.22
C LEU A 173 13.43 -13.67 -6.50
N GLN A 174 14.65 -14.12 -6.18
CA GLN A 174 15.05 -15.53 -6.34
C GLN A 174 14.66 -16.42 -5.14
N ASN A 175 14.30 -15.83 -4.00
CA ASN A 175 14.10 -16.55 -2.73
C ASN A 175 12.70 -16.33 -2.10
N VAL A 176 11.82 -15.61 -2.75
CA VAL A 176 10.45 -15.34 -2.27
C VAL A 176 9.38 -15.94 -3.18
#